data_cf7704c386d847e78c204953b78bb009
#
_entry.id   cf7704c386d847e78c204953b78bb009
#
_cell.length_a   1.000
_cell.length_b   1.000
_cell.length_c   1.000
_cell.angle_alpha   90.00
_cell.angle_beta   90.00
_cell.angle_gamma   90.00
#
_symmetry.space_group_name_H-M   'P 1'
#
loop_
_entity.id
_entity.type
_entity.pdbx_description
1 polymer ?
#
loop_
_entity_poly.entity_id
_entity_poly.type
_entity_poly.pdbx_seq_one_letter_code
_entity_poly.pdbx_strand_id
1 'polypeptide(L)'
;MIRSSFRIAPGVGAWLEGRLWDSGVRCWDDLLAAEGSVLPPAVDARVRLAVARARAALEARDAEALAAMLPRTERWRLYGAFAEEAAFLDVETDGDVLTAVGFLDARGPRILLAGRDLDAFPEAARGWRLLVTYNGLACDVPALRRAFPGWRPPRAHVDVRHLWARLGHEGGLKLLESATGVGRPAHLAGLSGRDAVRLWRAHLAGDREALRLLADYNLHDAVNLRTLMDLGYNRMIERLRLPAEPVPVRERGDFAYDVTKLLLAL
;
A
#
# COMPACT_ATOMS: atom_id res chain seq x y z
N MET A 1 -6.48 1.55 -14.67
CA MET A 1 -7.38 1.78 -13.51
C MET A 1 -7.58 3.27 -13.21
N ILE A 2 -6.54 4.04 -12.85
CA ILE A 2 -6.75 5.45 -12.48
C ILE A 2 -7.36 6.28 -13.63
N ARG A 3 -6.98 6.03 -14.88
CA ARG A 3 -7.56 6.69 -16.06
C ARG A 3 -9.05 6.42 -16.29
N SER A 4 -9.59 5.35 -15.67
CA SER A 4 -11.02 5.02 -15.70
C SER A 4 -11.76 5.52 -14.45
N SER A 5 -11.08 6.22 -13.53
CA SER A 5 -11.70 6.75 -12.32
C SER A 5 -12.16 8.17 -12.50
N PHE A 6 -13.46 8.40 -12.39
CA PHE A 6 -14.06 9.73 -12.33
C PHE A 6 -14.28 10.20 -10.88
N ARG A 7 -13.94 9.35 -9.88
CA ARG A 7 -13.98 9.71 -8.45
C ARG A 7 -12.96 10.79 -8.07
N ILE A 8 -12.08 11.16 -9.00
CA ILE A 8 -11.17 12.31 -8.90
C ILE A 8 -11.89 13.66 -8.92
N ALA A 9 -13.14 13.71 -9.43
CA ALA A 9 -13.91 14.93 -9.54
C ALA A 9 -14.83 15.09 -8.33
N PRO A 10 -14.86 16.26 -7.66
CA PRO A 10 -15.78 16.54 -6.56
C PRO A 10 -17.24 16.35 -6.98
N GLY A 11 -17.99 15.62 -6.16
CA GLY A 11 -19.41 15.33 -6.40
C GLY A 11 -19.67 14.11 -7.31
N VAL A 12 -18.63 13.48 -7.86
CA VAL A 12 -18.79 12.22 -8.59
C VAL A 12 -18.70 11.04 -7.60
N GLY A 13 -19.87 10.49 -7.26
CA GLY A 13 -20.01 9.26 -6.48
C GLY A 13 -19.91 8.00 -7.35
N ALA A 14 -19.97 6.81 -6.71
CA ALA A 14 -19.92 5.54 -7.42
C ALA A 14 -21.08 5.39 -8.45
N TRP A 15 -22.27 5.89 -8.10
CA TRP A 15 -23.42 5.84 -9.00
C TRP A 15 -23.17 6.64 -10.30
N LEU A 16 -22.68 7.88 -10.18
CA LEU A 16 -22.44 8.72 -11.36
C LEU A 16 -21.28 8.20 -12.20
N GLU A 17 -20.22 7.69 -11.54
CA GLU A 17 -19.11 7.02 -12.21
C GLU A 17 -19.60 5.80 -13.01
N GLY A 18 -20.44 4.94 -12.42
CA GLY A 18 -21.05 3.81 -13.11
C GLY A 18 -21.89 4.24 -14.32
N ARG A 19 -22.70 5.29 -14.18
CA ARG A 19 -23.49 5.86 -15.29
C ARG A 19 -22.61 6.34 -16.46
N LEU A 20 -21.45 6.92 -16.19
CA LEU A 20 -20.50 7.31 -17.23
C LEU A 20 -20.01 6.07 -17.99
N TRP A 21 -19.61 5.03 -17.29
CA TRP A 21 -19.13 3.79 -17.93
C TRP A 21 -20.24 3.10 -18.75
N ASP A 22 -21.46 3.05 -18.24
CA ASP A 22 -22.63 2.47 -18.93
C ASP A 22 -22.98 3.25 -20.21
N SER A 23 -22.73 4.56 -20.23
CA SER A 23 -22.93 5.40 -21.42
C SER A 23 -21.79 5.36 -22.43
N GLY A 24 -20.77 4.50 -22.20
CA GLY A 24 -19.62 4.36 -23.09
C GLY A 24 -18.41 5.23 -22.73
N VAL A 25 -18.53 6.16 -21.75
CA VAL A 25 -17.42 6.97 -21.26
C VAL A 25 -16.64 6.16 -20.19
N ARG A 26 -15.72 5.32 -20.63
CA ARG A 26 -15.05 4.32 -19.78
C ARG A 26 -13.72 4.81 -19.22
N CYS A 27 -13.13 5.82 -19.83
CA CYS A 27 -11.87 6.42 -19.39
C CYS A 27 -11.85 7.95 -19.61
N TRP A 28 -10.79 8.58 -19.15
CA TRP A 28 -10.61 10.03 -19.29
C TRP A 28 -10.55 10.46 -20.75
N ASP A 29 -9.94 9.64 -21.61
CA ASP A 29 -9.78 9.96 -23.04
C ASP A 29 -11.16 9.92 -23.75
N ASP A 30 -12.04 8.98 -23.38
CA ASP A 30 -13.43 8.95 -23.90
C ASP A 30 -14.18 10.22 -23.54
N LEU A 31 -14.07 10.68 -22.28
CA LEU A 31 -14.70 11.91 -21.83
C LEU A 31 -14.20 13.13 -22.61
N LEU A 32 -12.87 13.21 -22.82
CA LEU A 32 -12.25 14.34 -23.50
C LEU A 32 -12.57 14.37 -25.01
N ALA A 33 -12.74 13.18 -25.62
CA ALA A 33 -13.11 13.04 -27.02
C ALA A 33 -14.61 13.22 -27.30
N ALA A 34 -15.47 13.12 -26.27
CA ALA A 34 -16.90 13.23 -26.44
C ALA A 34 -17.30 14.64 -26.90
N GLU A 35 -18.01 14.70 -28.04
CA GLU A 35 -18.60 15.93 -28.57
C GLU A 35 -19.81 16.33 -27.69
N GLY A 36 -19.80 17.56 -27.16
CA GLY A 36 -20.85 18.07 -26.26
C GLY A 36 -20.73 17.57 -24.82
N SER A 37 -21.76 17.83 -24.03
CA SER A 37 -21.82 17.47 -22.62
C SER A 37 -22.42 16.08 -22.44
N VAL A 38 -21.69 15.19 -21.76
CA VAL A 38 -22.17 13.84 -21.37
C VAL A 38 -22.89 13.85 -20.01
N LEU A 39 -22.78 14.94 -19.27
CA LEU A 39 -23.41 15.23 -17.98
C LEU A 39 -24.11 16.59 -18.01
N PRO A 40 -24.91 16.96 -16.99
CA PRO A 40 -25.39 18.33 -16.91
C PRO A 40 -24.24 19.35 -17.03
N PRO A 41 -24.39 20.46 -17.78
CA PRO A 41 -23.26 21.29 -18.22
C PRO A 41 -22.29 21.72 -17.12
N ALA A 42 -22.81 22.15 -15.95
CA ALA A 42 -21.97 22.57 -14.82
C ALA A 42 -21.18 21.40 -14.20
N VAL A 43 -21.73 20.17 -14.23
CA VAL A 43 -21.06 18.96 -13.75
C VAL A 43 -20.01 18.51 -14.76
N ASP A 44 -20.37 18.51 -16.04
CA ASP A 44 -19.49 18.12 -17.15
C ASP A 44 -18.22 18.98 -17.18
N ALA A 45 -18.37 20.32 -17.15
CA ALA A 45 -17.22 21.22 -17.11
C ALA A 45 -16.30 20.96 -15.91
N ARG A 46 -16.87 20.70 -14.72
CA ARG A 46 -16.11 20.38 -13.52
C ARG A 46 -15.37 19.04 -13.64
N VAL A 47 -16.02 18.01 -14.19
CA VAL A 47 -15.41 16.68 -14.37
C VAL A 47 -14.29 16.75 -15.41
N ARG A 48 -14.50 17.44 -16.54
CA ARG A 48 -13.45 17.64 -17.56
C ARG A 48 -12.25 18.39 -17.00
N LEU A 49 -12.46 19.42 -16.19
CA LEU A 49 -11.37 20.14 -15.52
C LEU A 49 -10.61 19.22 -14.54
N ALA A 50 -11.32 18.41 -13.76
CA ALA A 50 -10.68 17.43 -12.87
C ALA A 50 -9.88 16.39 -13.65
N VAL A 51 -10.43 15.88 -14.75
CA VAL A 51 -9.73 14.93 -15.62
C VAL A 51 -8.46 15.55 -16.23
N ALA A 52 -8.52 16.78 -16.72
CA ALA A 52 -7.34 17.48 -17.27
C ALA A 52 -6.23 17.61 -16.20
N ARG A 53 -6.58 18.00 -14.97
CA ARG A 53 -5.63 18.08 -13.83
C ARG A 53 -5.07 16.72 -13.46
N ALA A 54 -5.92 15.69 -13.38
CA ALA A 54 -5.49 14.34 -13.05
C ALA A 54 -4.57 13.74 -14.13
N ARG A 55 -4.84 14.02 -15.41
CA ARG A 55 -4.00 13.62 -16.52
C ARG A 55 -2.60 14.25 -16.40
N ALA A 56 -2.52 15.56 -16.22
CA ALA A 56 -1.26 16.25 -16.00
C ALA A 56 -0.49 15.71 -14.78
N ALA A 57 -1.18 15.46 -13.67
CA ALA A 57 -0.56 14.86 -12.48
C ALA A 57 -0.06 13.43 -12.74
N LEU A 58 -0.80 12.63 -13.52
CA LEU A 58 -0.37 11.27 -13.89
C LEU A 58 0.86 11.29 -14.82
N GLU A 59 0.88 12.19 -15.80
CA GLU A 59 2.02 12.40 -16.70
C GLU A 59 3.28 12.84 -15.93
N ALA A 60 3.10 13.72 -14.95
CA ALA A 60 4.17 14.15 -14.03
C ALA A 60 4.54 13.11 -12.96
N ARG A 61 3.92 11.93 -12.94
CA ARG A 61 4.08 10.90 -11.90
C ARG A 61 3.82 11.44 -10.48
N ASP A 62 2.92 12.43 -10.35
CA ASP A 62 2.56 13.06 -9.07
C ASP A 62 1.44 12.30 -8.36
N ALA A 63 1.82 11.27 -7.60
CA ALA A 63 0.89 10.46 -6.80
C ALA A 63 0.24 11.27 -5.67
N GLU A 64 0.92 12.30 -5.14
CA GLU A 64 0.39 13.17 -4.08
C GLU A 64 -0.80 14.00 -4.58
N ALA A 65 -0.66 14.63 -5.76
CA ALA A 65 -1.73 15.40 -6.39
C ALA A 65 -2.92 14.49 -6.72
N LEU A 66 -2.69 13.30 -7.30
CA LEU A 66 -3.75 12.34 -7.61
C LEU A 66 -4.45 11.85 -6.33
N ALA A 67 -3.71 11.53 -5.28
CA ALA A 67 -4.27 11.10 -3.99
C ALA A 67 -5.06 12.22 -3.30
N ALA A 68 -4.72 13.50 -3.56
CA ALA A 68 -5.48 14.63 -3.06
C ALA A 68 -6.85 14.77 -3.74
N MET A 69 -6.98 14.32 -4.99
CA MET A 69 -8.21 14.36 -5.76
C MET A 69 -9.15 13.19 -5.44
N LEU A 70 -8.63 12.09 -4.89
CA LEU A 70 -9.39 10.88 -4.58
C LEU A 70 -9.88 10.86 -3.12
N PRO A 71 -11.10 10.37 -2.85
CA PRO A 71 -11.47 9.93 -1.51
C PRO A 71 -10.44 8.94 -0.95
N ARG A 72 -10.19 8.97 0.36
CA ARG A 72 -9.21 8.05 0.98
C ARG A 72 -9.50 6.59 0.65
N THR A 73 -10.76 6.20 0.63
CA THR A 73 -11.22 4.84 0.33
C THR A 73 -11.03 4.42 -1.13
N GLU A 74 -10.69 5.36 -2.02
CA GLU A 74 -10.48 5.10 -3.45
C GLU A 74 -9.01 5.19 -3.88
N ARG A 75 -8.08 5.50 -2.96
CA ARG A 75 -6.65 5.65 -3.28
C ARG A 75 -5.99 4.36 -3.76
N TRP A 76 -6.56 3.20 -3.46
CA TRP A 76 -6.12 1.91 -4.00
C TRP A 76 -6.11 1.90 -5.54
N ARG A 77 -6.91 2.75 -6.19
CA ARG A 77 -6.96 2.89 -7.66
C ARG A 77 -5.67 3.42 -8.26
N LEU A 78 -4.82 4.05 -7.45
CA LEU A 78 -3.50 4.51 -7.87
C LEU A 78 -2.51 3.35 -8.06
N TYR A 79 -2.78 2.20 -7.44
CA TYR A 79 -1.84 1.10 -7.37
C TYR A 79 -1.35 0.65 -8.74
N GLY A 80 -2.23 0.39 -9.71
CA GLY A 80 -1.82 -0.06 -11.04
C GLY A 80 -0.91 0.91 -11.81
N ALA A 81 -0.93 2.21 -11.42
CA ALA A 81 -0.04 3.20 -12.04
C ALA A 81 1.28 3.40 -11.27
N PHE A 82 1.31 3.10 -9.98
CA PHE A 82 2.45 3.37 -9.07
C PHE A 82 2.96 2.12 -8.35
N ALA A 83 2.61 0.93 -8.82
CA ALA A 83 2.98 -0.33 -8.17
C ALA A 83 4.50 -0.52 -8.05
N GLU A 84 5.27 -0.04 -9.04
CA GLU A 84 6.74 -0.15 -9.03
C GLU A 84 7.42 0.89 -8.13
N GLU A 85 6.70 1.95 -7.76
CA GLU A 85 7.18 2.99 -6.84
C GLU A 85 6.49 2.89 -5.47
N ALA A 86 5.77 1.79 -5.24
CA ALA A 86 5.13 1.50 -3.98
C ALA A 86 6.14 0.95 -2.96
N ALA A 87 5.95 1.34 -1.70
CA ALA A 87 6.60 0.71 -0.57
C ALA A 87 5.56 -0.06 0.25
N PHE A 88 5.87 -1.29 0.58
CA PHE A 88 5.09 -2.20 1.43
C PHE A 88 5.81 -2.26 2.77
N LEU A 89 5.14 -1.87 3.84
CA LEU A 89 5.79 -1.60 5.11
C LEU A 89 5.04 -2.25 6.26
N ASP A 90 5.83 -2.80 7.19
CA ASP A 90 5.39 -3.30 8.48
C ASP A 90 6.35 -2.84 9.59
N VAL A 91 5.82 -2.60 10.79
CA VAL A 91 6.54 -2.00 11.90
C VAL A 91 6.33 -2.81 13.18
N GLU A 92 7.42 -3.03 13.91
CA GLU A 92 7.38 -3.62 15.25
C GLU A 92 7.72 -2.60 16.32
N THR A 93 7.03 -2.71 17.47
CA THR A 93 7.24 -1.82 18.63
C THR A 93 7.27 -2.61 19.93
N ASP A 94 8.01 -2.12 20.92
CA ASP A 94 7.88 -2.52 22.34
C ASP A 94 7.34 -1.32 23.12
N GLY A 95 6.05 -1.32 23.40
CA GLY A 95 5.34 -0.14 23.90
C GLY A 95 5.38 1.00 22.89
N ASP A 96 5.92 2.15 23.29
CA ASP A 96 6.07 3.32 22.41
C ASP A 96 7.40 3.34 21.64
N VAL A 97 8.29 2.38 21.90
CA VAL A 97 9.61 2.29 21.26
C VAL A 97 9.49 1.55 19.94
N LEU A 98 9.91 2.19 18.86
CA LEU A 98 10.04 1.56 17.54
C LEU A 98 11.25 0.65 17.54
N THR A 99 11.06 -0.65 17.24
CA THR A 99 12.13 -1.66 17.33
C THR A 99 12.61 -2.14 15.97
N ALA A 100 11.71 -2.30 15.01
CA ALA A 100 12.03 -2.73 13.65
C ALA A 100 11.11 -2.06 12.63
N VAL A 101 11.63 -1.79 11.44
CA VAL A 101 10.88 -1.35 10.27
C VAL A 101 11.29 -2.19 9.08
N GLY A 102 10.45 -3.14 8.69
CA GLY A 102 10.60 -3.94 7.48
C GLY A 102 9.85 -3.32 6.32
N PHE A 103 10.45 -3.31 5.15
CA PHE A 103 9.77 -2.83 3.96
C PHE A 103 10.33 -3.45 2.68
N LEU A 104 9.45 -3.50 1.68
CA LEU A 104 9.77 -3.84 0.29
C LEU A 104 9.50 -2.61 -0.56
N ASP A 105 10.51 -2.09 -1.25
CA ASP A 105 10.36 -1.04 -2.26
C ASP A 105 11.06 -1.43 -3.57
N ALA A 106 11.20 -0.50 -4.52
CA ALA A 106 11.84 -0.76 -5.81
C ALA A 106 13.31 -1.24 -5.70
N ARG A 107 13.96 -1.04 -4.55
CA ARG A 107 15.34 -1.47 -4.27
C ARG A 107 15.41 -2.87 -3.64
N GLY A 108 14.25 -3.48 -3.39
CA GLY A 108 14.12 -4.78 -2.77
C GLY A 108 13.75 -4.72 -1.28
N PRO A 109 13.68 -5.89 -0.63
CA PRO A 109 13.35 -6.02 0.78
C PRO A 109 14.49 -5.49 1.68
N ARG A 110 14.13 -4.71 2.69
CA ARG A 110 15.06 -4.15 3.68
C ARG A 110 14.43 -4.13 5.06
N ILE A 111 15.29 -4.18 6.07
CA ILE A 111 14.89 -4.03 7.47
C ILE A 111 15.83 -3.05 8.17
N LEU A 112 15.27 -2.17 8.97
CA LEU A 112 16.01 -1.23 9.83
C LEU A 112 15.67 -1.54 11.30
N LEU A 113 16.68 -1.52 12.16
CA LEU A 113 16.57 -1.96 13.55
C LEU A 113 17.02 -0.88 14.53
N ALA A 114 16.32 -0.77 15.63
CA ALA A 114 16.69 0.13 16.72
C ALA A 114 18.09 -0.19 17.26
N GLY A 115 18.84 0.86 17.59
CA GLY A 115 20.23 0.71 18.05
C GLY A 115 21.23 0.36 16.94
N ARG A 116 20.81 0.28 15.68
CA ARG A 116 21.67 0.02 14.52
C ARG A 116 21.56 1.11 13.47
N ASP A 117 20.51 1.04 12.69
CA ASP A 117 20.32 1.78 11.44
C ASP A 117 18.92 2.36 11.28
N LEU A 118 18.09 2.26 12.32
CA LEU A 118 16.71 2.75 12.29
C LEU A 118 16.62 4.23 11.93
N ASP A 119 17.61 5.04 12.33
CA ASP A 119 17.68 6.47 12.03
C ASP A 119 17.79 6.78 10.54
N ALA A 120 18.17 5.79 9.71
CA ALA A 120 18.18 5.92 8.26
C ALA A 120 16.78 5.85 7.62
N PHE A 121 15.72 5.53 8.39
CA PHE A 121 14.37 5.37 7.86
C PHE A 121 13.86 6.59 7.05
N PRO A 122 13.96 7.84 7.51
CA PRO A 122 13.46 8.97 6.74
C PRO A 122 14.13 9.12 5.36
N GLU A 123 15.42 8.80 5.27
CA GLU A 123 16.16 8.79 4.00
C GLU A 123 15.76 7.58 3.14
N ALA A 124 15.62 6.40 3.74
CA ALA A 124 15.20 5.19 3.07
C ALA A 124 13.79 5.33 2.45
N ALA A 125 12.90 6.04 3.14
CA ALA A 125 11.53 6.31 2.71
C ALA A 125 11.41 7.45 1.69
N ARG A 126 12.51 8.15 1.40
CA ARG A 126 12.51 9.24 0.42
C ARG A 126 12.23 8.70 -0.97
N GLY A 127 11.26 9.30 -1.63
CA GLY A 127 10.87 8.92 -2.99
C GLY A 127 9.78 7.87 -3.09
N TRP A 128 9.27 7.32 -2.00
CA TRP A 128 8.09 6.47 -2.04
C TRP A 128 6.88 7.28 -2.54
N ARG A 129 6.27 6.80 -3.60
CA ARG A 129 5.12 7.47 -4.21
C ARG A 129 3.80 6.93 -3.70
N LEU A 130 3.78 5.66 -3.31
CA LEU A 130 2.64 4.96 -2.75
C LEU A 130 3.10 4.18 -1.53
N LEU A 131 2.37 4.29 -0.42
CA LEU A 131 2.59 3.48 0.77
C LEU A 131 1.50 2.42 0.88
N VAL A 132 1.89 1.18 1.17
CA VAL A 132 0.99 0.05 1.41
C VAL A 132 1.30 -0.55 2.77
N THR A 133 0.28 -0.67 3.62
CA THR A 133 0.41 -1.24 4.97
C THR A 133 -0.78 -2.12 5.30
N TYR A 134 -0.71 -2.88 6.38
CA TYR A 134 -1.85 -3.57 6.97
C TYR A 134 -2.24 -2.94 8.32
N ASN A 135 -3.37 -2.27 8.40
CA ASN A 135 -3.80 -1.50 9.59
C ASN A 135 -2.82 -0.37 9.97
N GLY A 136 -1.98 0.06 9.04
CA GLY A 136 -0.89 0.99 9.32
C GLY A 136 -1.36 2.42 9.58
N LEU A 137 -2.58 2.78 9.14
CA LEU A 137 -3.19 4.06 9.53
C LEU A 137 -3.38 4.18 11.04
N ALA A 138 -3.65 3.06 11.72
CA ALA A 138 -3.85 3.02 13.16
C ALA A 138 -2.58 2.69 13.95
N CYS A 139 -1.62 1.98 13.37
CA CYS A 139 -0.45 1.43 14.05
C CYS A 139 0.87 2.01 13.53
N ASP A 140 1.29 1.63 12.33
CA ASP A 140 2.62 1.91 11.79
C ASP A 140 2.91 3.40 11.63
N VAL A 141 2.00 4.11 10.96
CA VAL A 141 2.17 5.55 10.70
C VAL A 141 2.24 6.37 12.00
N PRO A 142 1.40 6.16 13.01
CA PRO A 142 1.56 6.81 14.31
C PRO A 142 2.90 6.50 14.99
N ALA A 143 3.36 5.24 14.96
CA ALA A 143 4.64 4.84 15.56
C ALA A 143 5.82 5.53 14.86
N LEU A 144 5.85 5.49 13.53
CA LEU A 144 6.88 6.17 12.72
C LEU A 144 6.88 7.69 12.90
N ARG A 145 5.71 8.32 13.02
CA ARG A 145 5.62 9.76 13.27
C ARG A 145 6.08 10.17 14.66
N ARG A 146 5.94 9.29 15.66
CA ARG A 146 6.53 9.53 17.00
C ARG A 146 8.04 9.44 16.94
N ALA A 147 8.57 8.40 16.32
CA ALA A 147 10.01 8.21 16.20
C ALA A 147 10.68 9.26 15.28
N PHE A 148 10.00 9.67 14.22
CA PHE A 148 10.50 10.61 13.21
C PHE A 148 9.52 11.76 12.98
N PRO A 149 9.47 12.78 13.85
CA PRO A 149 8.48 13.88 13.76
C PRO A 149 8.54 14.68 12.46
N GLY A 150 9.70 14.68 11.78
CA GLY A 150 9.91 15.33 10.47
C GLY A 150 9.39 14.52 9.28
N TRP A 151 9.18 13.21 9.45
CA TRP A 151 8.71 12.34 8.37
C TRP A 151 7.20 12.55 8.10
N ARG A 152 6.86 12.53 6.83
CA ARG A 152 5.45 12.58 6.38
C ARG A 152 5.19 11.40 5.46
N PRO A 153 4.19 10.54 5.79
CA PRO A 153 3.80 9.45 4.91
C PRO A 153 3.27 10.01 3.59
N PRO A 154 3.46 9.30 2.46
CA PRO A 154 2.78 9.62 1.23
C PRO A 154 1.27 9.73 1.43
N ARG A 155 0.64 10.75 0.83
CA ARG A 155 -0.83 10.87 0.82
C ARG A 155 -1.47 9.70 0.08
N ALA A 156 -0.82 9.20 -0.97
CA ALA A 156 -1.16 7.96 -1.62
C ALA A 156 -0.81 6.78 -0.71
N HIS A 157 -1.68 6.50 0.25
CA HIS A 157 -1.56 5.42 1.21
C HIS A 157 -2.75 4.48 1.08
N VAL A 158 -2.47 3.20 0.88
CA VAL A 158 -3.45 2.10 0.84
C VAL A 158 -3.27 1.24 2.08
N ASP A 159 -4.30 1.19 2.89
CA ASP A 159 -4.37 0.24 4.00
C ASP A 159 -5.08 -1.03 3.50
N VAL A 160 -4.32 -2.12 3.38
CA VAL A 160 -4.76 -3.41 2.85
C VAL A 160 -5.91 -4.00 3.67
N ARG A 161 -5.92 -3.78 4.99
CA ARG A 161 -7.05 -4.19 5.85
C ARG A 161 -8.37 -3.57 5.38
N HIS A 162 -8.36 -2.27 5.09
CA HIS A 162 -9.58 -1.58 4.60
C HIS A 162 -9.97 -2.00 3.19
N LEU A 163 -8.99 -2.27 2.33
CA LEU A 163 -9.25 -2.79 0.98
C LEU A 163 -9.96 -4.15 1.05
N TRP A 164 -9.44 -5.08 1.86
CA TRP A 164 -10.00 -6.42 1.99
C TRP A 164 -11.30 -6.47 2.78
N ALA A 165 -11.51 -5.58 3.74
CA ALA A 165 -12.81 -5.42 4.40
C ALA A 165 -13.92 -5.09 3.37
N ARG A 166 -13.63 -4.28 2.36
CA ARG A 166 -14.57 -4.02 1.24
C ARG A 166 -14.83 -5.26 0.39
N LEU A 167 -13.93 -6.23 0.38
CA LEU A 167 -14.08 -7.53 -0.30
C LEU A 167 -14.76 -8.58 0.58
N GLY A 168 -15.12 -8.23 1.82
CA GLY A 168 -15.78 -9.11 2.77
C GLY A 168 -14.83 -9.92 3.67
N HIS A 169 -13.54 -9.57 3.71
CA HIS A 169 -12.56 -10.22 4.57
C HIS A 169 -12.25 -9.32 5.77
N GLU A 170 -12.54 -9.80 6.97
CA GLU A 170 -12.25 -9.13 8.23
C GLU A 170 -11.21 -9.93 9.03
N GLY A 171 -10.52 -9.26 9.95
CA GLY A 171 -9.55 -9.89 10.86
C GLY A 171 -8.14 -9.35 10.72
N GLY A 172 -7.17 -10.14 11.16
CA GLY A 172 -5.75 -9.81 11.11
C GLY A 172 -5.06 -10.27 9.82
N LEU A 173 -3.82 -9.79 9.60
CA LEU A 173 -3.01 -10.13 8.42
C LEU A 173 -2.91 -11.66 8.19
N LYS A 174 -2.66 -12.43 9.24
CA LYS A 174 -2.51 -13.90 9.15
C LYS A 174 -3.78 -14.62 8.73
N LEU A 175 -4.94 -14.13 9.14
CA LEU A 175 -6.23 -14.68 8.69
C LEU A 175 -6.44 -14.37 7.21
N LEU A 176 -6.05 -13.17 6.77
CA LEU A 176 -6.14 -12.80 5.36
C LEU A 176 -5.18 -13.64 4.51
N GLU A 177 -3.93 -13.82 4.94
CA GLU A 177 -2.97 -14.71 4.27
C GLU A 177 -3.53 -16.11 4.09
N SER A 178 -4.06 -16.71 5.17
CA SER A 178 -4.69 -18.02 5.11
C SER A 178 -5.89 -18.08 4.16
N ALA A 179 -6.76 -17.07 4.19
CA ALA A 179 -7.96 -17.00 3.35
C ALA A 179 -7.65 -16.78 1.86
N THR A 180 -6.48 -16.23 1.56
CA THR A 180 -6.04 -15.94 0.18
C THR A 180 -5.04 -16.94 -0.37
N GLY A 181 -4.57 -17.88 0.47
CA GLY A 181 -3.54 -18.85 0.08
C GLY A 181 -2.12 -18.27 0.04
N VAL A 182 -1.92 -17.06 0.55
CA VAL A 182 -0.58 -16.46 0.67
C VAL A 182 0.17 -17.18 1.80
N GLY A 183 1.24 -17.91 1.42
CA GLY A 183 1.94 -18.81 2.33
C GLY A 183 2.79 -18.09 3.36
N ARG A 184 2.95 -18.73 4.51
CA ARG A 184 3.89 -18.35 5.57
C ARG A 184 4.81 -19.53 5.89
N PRO A 185 6.15 -19.33 6.00
CA PRO A 185 7.07 -20.42 6.37
C PRO A 185 6.73 -21.02 7.73
N ALA A 186 6.99 -22.32 7.89
CA ALA A 186 6.65 -23.06 9.10
C ALA A 186 7.29 -22.44 10.37
N HIS A 187 8.53 -21.93 10.28
CA HIS A 187 9.22 -21.31 11.42
C HIS A 187 8.64 -19.95 11.84
N LEU A 188 7.85 -19.30 10.98
CA LEU A 188 7.11 -18.07 11.29
C LEU A 188 5.65 -18.36 11.63
N ALA A 189 5.17 -19.59 11.43
CA ALA A 189 3.80 -19.96 11.72
C ALA A 189 3.51 -19.82 13.22
N GLY A 190 2.36 -19.21 13.54
CA GLY A 190 1.92 -19.00 14.93
C GLY A 190 2.55 -17.79 15.64
N LEU A 191 3.59 -17.16 15.11
CA LEU A 191 4.14 -15.93 15.69
C LEU A 191 3.11 -14.79 15.60
N SER A 192 3.16 -13.89 16.58
CA SER A 192 2.26 -12.75 16.73
C SER A 192 3.06 -11.49 17.10
N GLY A 193 2.45 -10.31 17.08
CA GLY A 193 3.10 -9.09 17.56
C GLY A 193 3.57 -9.19 19.02
N ARG A 194 2.91 -10.03 19.88
CA ARG A 194 3.41 -10.30 21.23
C ARG A 194 4.71 -11.09 21.20
N ASP A 195 4.88 -11.96 20.23
CA ASP A 195 6.12 -12.72 20.03
C ASP A 195 7.23 -11.80 19.53
N ALA A 196 6.93 -10.84 18.67
CA ALA A 196 7.88 -9.83 18.23
C ALA A 196 8.45 -9.04 19.42
N VAL A 197 7.61 -8.63 20.38
CA VAL A 197 8.08 -7.98 21.61
C VAL A 197 8.99 -8.91 22.42
N ARG A 198 8.64 -10.20 22.56
CA ARG A 198 9.48 -11.16 23.30
C ARG A 198 10.83 -11.39 22.61
N LEU A 199 10.83 -11.51 21.30
CA LEU A 199 12.05 -11.66 20.49
C LEU A 199 12.95 -10.43 20.61
N TRP A 200 12.39 -9.23 20.56
CA TRP A 200 13.16 -8.01 20.76
C TRP A 200 13.83 -7.98 22.14
N ARG A 201 13.09 -8.29 23.21
CA ARG A 201 13.63 -8.33 24.57
C ARG A 201 14.69 -9.42 24.77
N ALA A 202 14.51 -10.59 24.14
CA ALA A 202 15.53 -11.65 24.15
C ALA A 202 16.81 -11.20 23.41
N HIS A 203 16.66 -10.48 22.28
CA HIS A 203 17.80 -9.86 21.61
C HIS A 203 18.57 -8.91 22.50
N LEU A 204 17.88 -8.01 23.22
CA LEU A 204 18.52 -7.09 24.18
C LEU A 204 19.24 -7.82 25.32
N ALA A 205 18.82 -9.04 25.65
CA ALA A 205 19.51 -9.94 26.58
C ALA A 205 20.68 -10.74 25.96
N GLY A 206 20.99 -10.52 24.68
CA GLY A 206 22.12 -11.12 23.98
C GLY A 206 21.78 -12.28 23.04
N ASP A 207 20.50 -12.63 22.86
CA ASP A 207 20.07 -13.67 21.93
C ASP A 207 20.09 -13.14 20.48
N ARG A 208 21.07 -13.57 19.69
CA ARG A 208 21.21 -13.19 18.28
C ARG A 208 20.19 -13.88 17.38
N GLU A 209 19.77 -15.10 17.73
CA GLU A 209 18.79 -15.84 16.95
C GLU A 209 17.39 -15.21 17.09
N ALA A 210 17.08 -14.67 18.26
CA ALA A 210 15.85 -13.89 18.47
C ALA A 210 15.77 -12.66 17.53
N LEU A 211 16.90 -11.95 17.32
CA LEU A 211 16.92 -10.84 16.37
C LEU A 211 16.68 -11.31 14.94
N ARG A 212 17.32 -12.42 14.53
CA ARG A 212 17.14 -12.99 13.21
C ARG A 212 15.68 -13.36 12.95
N LEU A 213 15.05 -14.01 13.92
CA LEU A 213 13.65 -14.44 13.82
C LEU A 213 12.69 -13.23 13.80
N LEU A 214 12.94 -12.20 14.60
CA LEU A 214 12.17 -10.95 14.58
C LEU A 214 12.28 -10.27 13.22
N ALA A 215 13.49 -10.17 12.69
CA ALA A 215 13.73 -9.55 11.38
C ALA A 215 13.04 -10.31 10.25
N ASP A 216 13.09 -11.64 10.27
CA ASP A 216 12.43 -12.48 9.27
C ASP A 216 10.90 -12.37 9.37
N TYR A 217 10.36 -12.33 10.59
CA TYR A 217 8.94 -12.17 10.85
C TYR A 217 8.42 -10.83 10.30
N ASN A 218 9.04 -9.72 10.68
CA ASN A 218 8.63 -8.38 10.26
C ASN A 218 8.78 -8.18 8.74
N LEU A 219 9.91 -8.62 8.17
CA LEU A 219 10.14 -8.48 6.74
C LEU A 219 9.20 -9.37 5.92
N HIS A 220 8.85 -10.55 6.45
CA HIS A 220 7.86 -11.43 5.84
C HIS A 220 6.48 -10.76 5.76
N ASP A 221 6.04 -10.12 6.85
CA ASP A 221 4.78 -9.40 6.88
C ASP A 221 4.78 -8.28 5.83
N ALA A 222 5.85 -7.48 5.73
CA ALA A 222 5.99 -6.43 4.73
C ALA A 222 5.98 -6.97 3.26
N VAL A 223 6.71 -8.06 2.99
CA VAL A 223 6.79 -8.64 1.63
C VAL A 223 5.46 -9.23 1.18
N ASN A 224 4.75 -9.94 2.07
CA ASN A 224 3.45 -10.51 1.76
C ASN A 224 2.38 -9.46 1.44
N LEU A 225 2.54 -8.22 1.94
CA LEU A 225 1.64 -7.12 1.56
C LEU A 225 1.62 -6.86 0.06
N ARG A 226 2.70 -7.13 -0.67
CA ARG A 226 2.74 -6.99 -2.12
C ARG A 226 1.77 -7.95 -2.79
N THR A 227 1.85 -9.24 -2.48
CA THR A 227 0.94 -10.26 -3.02
C THR A 227 -0.50 -9.95 -2.64
N LEU A 228 -0.75 -9.60 -1.38
CA LEU A 228 -2.09 -9.25 -0.90
C LEU A 228 -2.66 -8.00 -1.56
N MET A 229 -1.81 -7.02 -1.87
CA MET A 229 -2.22 -5.82 -2.59
C MET A 229 -2.55 -6.13 -4.06
N ASP A 230 -1.73 -6.93 -4.76
CA ASP A 230 -1.96 -7.35 -6.14
C ASP A 230 -3.31 -8.10 -6.24
N LEU A 231 -3.53 -9.11 -5.36
CA LEU A 231 -4.77 -9.88 -5.30
C LEU A 231 -5.97 -8.98 -4.98
N GLY A 232 -5.86 -8.14 -3.95
CA GLY A 232 -6.95 -7.24 -3.54
C GLY A 232 -7.32 -6.22 -4.61
N TYR A 233 -6.32 -5.66 -5.30
CA TYR A 233 -6.52 -4.76 -6.42
C TYR A 233 -7.29 -5.44 -7.56
N ASN A 234 -6.87 -6.64 -7.97
CA ASN A 234 -7.53 -7.39 -9.04
C ASN A 234 -8.97 -7.76 -8.67
N ARG A 235 -9.20 -8.26 -7.45
CA ARG A 235 -10.57 -8.57 -6.95
C ARG A 235 -11.46 -7.33 -6.87
N MET A 236 -10.91 -6.16 -6.58
CA MET A 236 -11.68 -4.91 -6.60
C MET A 236 -12.07 -4.50 -8.01
N ILE A 237 -11.21 -4.70 -9.01
CA ILE A 237 -11.53 -4.48 -10.43
C ILE A 237 -12.71 -5.36 -10.83
N GLU A 238 -12.63 -6.66 -10.56
CA GLU A 238 -13.69 -7.63 -10.86
C GLU A 238 -15.01 -7.28 -10.15
N ARG A 239 -14.97 -7.08 -8.82
CA ARG A 239 -16.14 -6.77 -8.01
C ARG A 239 -16.88 -5.51 -8.47
N LEU A 240 -16.15 -4.47 -8.83
CA LEU A 240 -16.72 -3.21 -9.27
C LEU A 240 -16.92 -3.16 -10.79
N ARG A 241 -16.58 -4.22 -11.53
CA ARG A 241 -16.64 -4.31 -13.00
C ARG A 241 -15.97 -3.11 -13.67
N LEU A 242 -14.80 -2.75 -13.13
CA LEU A 242 -14.08 -1.58 -13.59
C LEU A 242 -13.47 -1.82 -14.99
N PRO A 243 -13.51 -0.82 -15.88
CA PRO A 243 -12.85 -0.90 -17.18
C PRO A 243 -11.33 -0.72 -17.02
N ALA A 244 -10.67 -1.71 -16.45
CA ALA A 244 -9.24 -1.66 -16.13
C ALA A 244 -8.62 -3.05 -16.17
N GLU A 245 -7.37 -3.13 -16.57
CA GLU A 245 -6.61 -4.38 -16.59
C GLU A 245 -6.11 -4.74 -15.19
N PRO A 246 -6.10 -6.04 -14.85
CA PRO A 246 -5.49 -6.53 -13.63
C PRO A 246 -3.96 -6.34 -13.67
N VAL A 247 -3.34 -6.30 -12.49
CA VAL A 247 -1.87 -6.36 -12.39
C VAL A 247 -1.42 -7.82 -12.25
N PRO A 248 -0.19 -8.16 -12.69
CA PRO A 248 0.42 -9.45 -12.36
C PRO A 248 0.50 -9.65 -10.86
N VAL A 249 0.07 -10.82 -10.39
CA VAL A 249 0.22 -11.18 -8.97
C VAL A 249 1.66 -11.65 -8.75
N ARG A 250 2.38 -10.96 -7.90
CA ARG A 250 3.74 -11.30 -7.51
C ARG A 250 3.72 -12.08 -6.22
N GLU A 251 4.43 -13.19 -6.21
CA GLU A 251 4.57 -14.03 -5.06
C GLU A 251 5.86 -13.71 -4.28
N ARG A 252 5.95 -14.22 -3.04
CA ARG A 252 7.15 -14.04 -2.21
C ARG A 252 8.43 -14.49 -2.90
N GLY A 253 8.36 -15.54 -3.71
CA GLY A 253 9.51 -16.07 -4.48
C GLY A 253 10.15 -15.05 -5.40
N ASP A 254 9.37 -14.06 -5.88
CA ASP A 254 9.85 -12.97 -6.72
C ASP A 254 10.70 -11.94 -5.94
N PHE A 255 10.64 -12.00 -4.60
CA PHE A 255 11.33 -11.09 -3.67
C PHE A 255 12.19 -11.88 -2.69
N ALA A 256 12.93 -12.87 -3.18
CA ALA A 256 13.80 -13.70 -2.33
C ALA A 256 14.80 -12.84 -1.56
N TYR A 257 14.88 -13.04 -0.26
CA TYR A 257 15.83 -12.38 0.63
C TYR A 257 16.44 -13.39 1.61
N ASP A 258 17.65 -13.09 2.07
CA ASP A 258 18.33 -13.80 3.13
C ASP A 258 18.52 -12.84 4.31
N VAL A 259 17.73 -13.05 5.35
CA VAL A 259 17.76 -12.20 6.55
C VAL A 259 19.15 -12.15 7.17
N THR A 260 19.89 -13.25 7.16
CA THR A 260 21.27 -13.28 7.70
C THR A 260 22.18 -12.34 6.92
N LYS A 261 22.07 -12.35 5.58
CA LYS A 261 22.84 -11.42 4.74
C LYS A 261 22.40 -9.98 4.95
N LEU A 262 21.09 -9.72 5.06
CA LEU A 262 20.57 -8.38 5.35
C LEU A 262 21.06 -7.86 6.71
N LEU A 263 21.15 -8.74 7.72
CA LEU A 263 21.68 -8.36 9.02
C LEU A 263 23.21 -8.17 9.04
N LEU A 264 23.95 -8.77 8.10
CA LEU A 264 25.40 -8.64 7.98
C LEU A 264 25.84 -7.51 7.03
N ALA A 265 24.98 -7.11 6.09
CA ALA A 265 25.28 -6.09 5.08
C ALA A 265 25.20 -4.64 5.60
N LEU A 266 24.87 -4.50 6.84
CA LEU A 266 24.72 -3.27 7.59
C LEU A 266 25.75 -3.22 8.72
#